data_ce79a615f1e29f6cfa0cf89514ea737b
#
_entry.id   ce79a615f1e29f6cfa0cf89514ea737b
#
_cell.length_a   1.000
_cell.length_b   1.000
_cell.length_c   1.000
_cell.angle_alpha   90.00
_cell.angle_beta   90.00
_cell.angle_gamma   90.00
#
_symmetry.space_group_name_H-M   'P 1'
#
loop_
_entity.id
_entity.type
_entity.pdbx_description
1 polymer ?
#
loop_
_entity_poly.entity_id
_entity_poly.type
_entity_poly.pdbx_seq_one_letter_code
_entity_poly.pdbx_strand_id
1 'polypeptide(L)'
;MELEKIFNGTATILLEFPIEQNGRIIYTDIMLVYKQYLYPIELKYKTKIIPSEQLYGFTGLPIKKILKNHNAVDINGYNFWKDINRIEQLVENNQVVSGVCIMITNDKFYWTGNWKNNSKGYPFRTVQGKYLYGNLKWQHNDLNHIPKWIKQHPGFEIKNDYEFLWCDFCDTGDKNGLFKSLFIEIPQKTDSKHVK
;
A
#
# COMPACT_ATOMS: atom_id res chain seq x y z
N MET A 1 14.68 -2.36 17.49
CA MET A 1 13.71 -2.87 16.46
C MET A 1 14.38 -3.95 15.64
N GLU A 2 13.59 -4.86 15.00
CA GLU A 2 14.20 -5.96 14.19
C GLU A 2 15.05 -5.43 13.03
N LEU A 3 14.62 -4.38 12.35
CA LEU A 3 15.43 -3.75 11.29
C LEU A 3 16.79 -3.24 11.79
N GLU A 4 16.86 -2.66 12.96
CA GLU A 4 18.14 -2.21 13.54
C GLU A 4 19.09 -3.37 13.79
N LYS A 5 18.57 -4.53 14.21
CA LYS A 5 19.37 -5.75 14.42
C LYS A 5 19.93 -6.26 13.08
N ILE A 6 19.12 -6.26 12.02
CA ILE A 6 19.54 -6.70 10.67
C ILE A 6 20.69 -5.87 10.16
N PHE A 7 20.65 -4.56 10.38
CA PHE A 7 21.68 -3.63 9.90
C PHE A 7 22.82 -3.40 10.89
N ASN A 8 22.84 -4.09 12.05
CA ASN A 8 23.89 -3.97 13.07
C ASN A 8 24.23 -2.50 13.43
N GLY A 9 23.23 -1.65 13.53
CA GLY A 9 23.39 -0.22 13.79
C GLY A 9 23.96 0.62 12.64
N THR A 10 24.11 0.05 11.43
CA THR A 10 24.61 0.80 10.25
C THR A 10 23.51 1.53 9.49
N ALA A 11 22.25 1.32 9.85
CA ALA A 11 21.11 2.02 9.30
C ALA A 11 20.37 2.82 10.38
N THR A 12 19.81 3.95 9.98
CA THR A 12 18.93 4.76 10.83
C THR A 12 17.49 4.58 10.34
N ILE A 13 16.56 4.38 11.29
CA ILE A 13 15.13 4.24 11.01
C ILE A 13 14.43 5.46 11.57
N LEU A 14 13.73 6.18 10.71
CA LEU A 14 12.96 7.37 11.05
C LEU A 14 11.48 7.11 10.74
N LEU A 15 10.60 7.47 11.66
CA LEU A 15 9.15 7.34 11.51
C LEU A 15 8.56 8.68 11.10
N GLU A 16 7.47 8.65 10.34
CA GLU A 16 6.76 9.84 9.87
C GLU A 16 7.73 10.89 9.28
N PHE A 17 8.62 10.41 8.39
CA PHE A 17 9.68 11.24 7.85
C PHE A 17 9.16 12.23 6.81
N PRO A 18 9.38 13.56 6.99
CA PRO A 18 8.94 14.57 6.05
C PRO A 18 9.80 14.61 4.79
N ILE A 19 9.17 14.60 3.62
CA ILE A 19 9.83 14.80 2.32
C ILE A 19 9.09 15.90 1.58
N GLU A 20 9.82 16.83 1.01
CA GLU A 20 9.24 17.82 0.10
C GLU A 20 9.00 17.21 -1.29
N GLN A 21 7.77 17.28 -1.77
CA GLN A 21 7.39 16.84 -3.10
C GLN A 21 6.43 17.85 -3.74
N ASN A 22 6.79 18.39 -4.89
CA ASN A 22 5.98 19.38 -5.63
C ASN A 22 5.54 20.58 -4.77
N GLY A 23 6.46 21.11 -3.95
CA GLY A 23 6.21 22.25 -3.08
C GLY A 23 5.31 21.96 -1.87
N ARG A 24 5.13 20.69 -1.53
CA ARG A 24 4.37 20.24 -0.35
C ARG A 24 5.19 19.27 0.48
N ILE A 25 5.06 19.36 1.78
CA ILE A 25 5.61 18.36 2.69
C ILE A 25 4.65 17.17 2.73
N ILE A 26 5.16 16.01 2.42
CA ILE A 26 4.50 14.72 2.58
C ILE A 26 5.26 13.91 3.64
N TYR A 27 4.59 12.99 4.29
CA TYR A 27 5.20 12.12 5.28
C TYR A 27 5.22 10.69 4.74
N THR A 28 6.35 10.00 4.91
CA THR A 28 6.45 8.56 4.70
C THR A 28 6.40 7.84 6.05
N ASP A 29 5.70 6.72 6.10
CA ASP A 29 5.47 6.00 7.37
C ASP A 29 6.80 5.61 8.03
N ILE A 30 7.76 5.10 7.24
CA ILE A 30 9.10 4.74 7.69
C ILE A 30 10.11 5.19 6.63
N MET A 31 11.20 5.81 7.07
CA MET A 31 12.37 6.07 6.24
C MET A 31 13.55 5.28 6.77
N LEU A 32 14.08 4.37 5.95
CA LEU A 32 15.35 3.71 6.21
C LEU A 32 16.48 4.52 5.57
N VAL A 33 17.43 4.94 6.38
CA VAL A 33 18.66 5.62 5.92
C VAL A 33 19.81 4.64 6.04
N TYR A 34 20.37 4.23 4.92
CA TYR A 34 21.50 3.29 4.87
C TYR A 34 22.58 3.83 3.94
N LYS A 35 23.83 3.93 4.43
CA LYS A 35 24.95 4.48 3.67
C LYS A 35 24.61 5.82 2.98
N GLN A 36 23.96 6.74 3.70
CA GLN A 36 23.46 8.05 3.21
C GLN A 36 22.35 8.00 2.14
N TYR A 37 21.87 6.84 1.78
CA TYR A 37 20.76 6.67 0.86
C TYR A 37 19.45 6.53 1.62
N LEU A 38 18.36 7.01 0.99
CA LEU A 38 17.02 7.02 1.56
C LEU A 38 16.16 5.94 0.89
N TYR A 39 15.45 5.16 1.71
CA TYR A 39 14.55 4.09 1.29
C TYR A 39 13.22 4.22 2.03
N PRO A 40 12.20 4.85 1.42
CA PRO A 40 10.88 4.98 2.03
C PRO A 40 10.13 3.65 2.05
N ILE A 41 9.41 3.41 3.13
CA ILE A 41 8.51 2.28 3.31
C ILE A 41 7.13 2.84 3.68
N GLU A 42 6.13 2.52 2.89
CA GLU A 42 4.73 2.86 3.12
C GLU A 42 3.96 1.64 3.61
N LEU A 43 3.16 1.83 4.65
CA LEU A 43 2.40 0.76 5.28
C LEU A 43 0.90 0.99 5.12
N LYS A 44 0.18 -0.05 4.75
CA LYS A 44 -1.28 -0.07 4.77
C LYS A 44 -1.77 -1.25 5.59
N TYR A 45 -2.53 -0.96 6.62
CA TYR A 45 -3.19 -1.96 7.44
C TYR A 45 -4.70 -1.81 7.29
N LYS A 46 -5.35 -2.78 6.67
CA LYS A 46 -6.78 -2.78 6.40
C LYS A 46 -7.41 -4.05 6.92
N THR A 47 -8.44 -3.94 7.74
CA THR A 47 -8.97 -5.09 8.47
C THR A 47 -10.47 -5.24 8.35
N LYS A 48 -10.91 -6.48 8.50
CA LYS A 48 -12.26 -6.87 8.89
C LYS A 48 -12.31 -7.26 10.36
N ILE A 49 -13.47 -7.09 10.95
CA ILE A 49 -13.74 -7.56 12.31
C ILE A 49 -13.50 -9.07 12.37
N ILE A 50 -12.74 -9.50 13.36
CA ILE A 50 -12.67 -10.91 13.79
C ILE A 50 -13.74 -11.04 14.89
N PRO A 51 -14.83 -11.79 14.66
CA PRO A 51 -15.78 -12.12 15.72
C PRO A 51 -15.10 -13.09 16.66
N SER A 52 -14.93 -12.72 17.91
CA SER A 52 -14.38 -13.62 18.91
C SER A 52 -15.38 -13.79 20.06
N GLU A 53 -15.79 -15.01 20.30
CA GLU A 53 -16.58 -15.38 21.47
C GLU A 53 -15.68 -15.77 22.66
N GLN A 54 -14.40 -15.98 22.46
CA GLN A 54 -13.48 -16.62 23.40
C GLN A 54 -12.31 -15.76 23.87
N LEU A 55 -12.08 -14.59 23.32
CA LEU A 55 -10.99 -13.72 23.76
C LEU A 55 -11.42 -12.93 24.99
N TYR A 56 -11.05 -13.46 26.14
CA TYR A 56 -10.89 -12.64 27.34
C TYR A 56 -9.58 -11.86 27.18
N GLY A 57 -9.65 -10.55 27.04
CA GLY A 57 -8.44 -9.73 27.00
C GLY A 57 -7.63 -9.93 28.29
N PHE A 58 -6.39 -9.47 28.30
CA PHE A 58 -5.50 -9.46 29.47
C PHE A 58 -6.14 -8.85 30.73
N THR A 59 -7.24 -8.13 30.59
CA THR A 59 -8.02 -7.52 31.67
C THR A 59 -9.12 -8.42 32.23
N GLY A 60 -9.33 -9.63 31.69
CA GLY A 60 -10.44 -10.51 32.05
C GLY A 60 -11.82 -10.06 31.57
N LEU A 61 -11.89 -8.97 30.78
CA LEU A 61 -13.12 -8.47 30.21
C LEU A 61 -13.44 -9.15 28.88
N PRO A 62 -14.72 -9.49 28.60
CA PRO A 62 -15.09 -10.13 27.35
C PRO A 62 -14.89 -9.16 26.17
N ILE A 63 -13.99 -9.50 25.26
CA ILE A 63 -13.79 -8.75 24.02
C ILE A 63 -14.69 -9.38 22.95
N LYS A 64 -15.79 -8.73 22.63
CA LYS A 64 -16.73 -9.22 21.61
C LYS A 64 -16.25 -9.06 20.16
N LYS A 65 -15.29 -8.19 19.91
CA LYS A 65 -14.79 -7.89 18.57
C LYS A 65 -13.33 -7.49 18.64
N ILE A 66 -12.51 -8.13 17.82
CA ILE A 66 -11.14 -7.74 17.59
C ILE A 66 -11.09 -7.06 16.24
N LEU A 67 -10.35 -5.99 16.15
CA LEU A 67 -10.20 -5.17 14.96
C LEU A 67 -11.47 -4.41 14.54
N LYS A 68 -11.24 -3.41 13.74
CA LYS A 68 -12.26 -2.54 13.16
C LYS A 68 -12.48 -2.89 11.69
N ASN A 69 -13.72 -2.82 11.21
CA ASN A 69 -13.98 -2.88 9.78
C ASN A 69 -13.45 -1.61 9.11
N HIS A 70 -12.55 -1.79 8.16
CA HIS A 70 -12.16 -0.74 7.24
C HIS A 70 -12.94 -0.93 5.93
N ASN A 71 -14.06 -0.19 5.84
CA ASN A 71 -14.85 -0.13 4.61
C ASN A 71 -14.13 0.69 3.52
N ALA A 72 -14.80 0.91 2.39
CA ALA A 72 -14.31 1.69 1.25
C ALA A 72 -13.07 1.07 0.57
N VAL A 73 -13.18 -0.20 0.19
CA VAL A 73 -12.11 -0.96 -0.45
C VAL A 73 -11.55 -0.25 -1.68
N ASP A 74 -12.42 0.40 -2.47
CA ASP A 74 -12.03 1.15 -3.67
C ASP A 74 -11.04 2.29 -3.35
N ILE A 75 -11.36 3.09 -2.33
CA ILE A 75 -10.50 4.19 -1.87
C ILE A 75 -9.21 3.65 -1.23
N ASN A 76 -9.29 2.54 -0.52
CA ASN A 76 -8.11 1.92 0.06
C ASN A 76 -7.17 1.38 -1.03
N GLY A 77 -7.72 0.77 -2.09
CA GLY A 77 -6.94 0.35 -3.26
C GLY A 77 -6.29 1.55 -3.95
N TYR A 78 -7.09 2.62 -4.22
CA TYR A 78 -6.56 3.88 -4.74
C TYR A 78 -5.41 4.44 -3.91
N ASN A 79 -5.55 4.49 -2.59
CA ASN A 79 -4.51 5.01 -1.71
C ASN A 79 -3.24 4.16 -1.74
N PHE A 80 -3.35 2.83 -1.85
CA PHE A 80 -2.19 1.95 -1.99
C PHE A 80 -1.44 2.22 -3.30
N TRP A 81 -2.15 2.29 -4.42
CA TRP A 81 -1.58 2.64 -5.72
C TRP A 81 -0.99 4.05 -5.74
N LYS A 82 -1.61 4.98 -5.03
CA LYS A 82 -1.08 6.35 -4.88
C LYS A 82 0.24 6.38 -4.11
N ASP A 83 0.42 5.53 -3.11
CA ASP A 83 1.69 5.42 -2.39
C ASP A 83 2.79 4.86 -3.31
N ILE A 84 2.49 3.84 -4.12
CA ILE A 84 3.40 3.32 -5.16
C ILE A 84 3.81 4.47 -6.10
N ASN A 85 2.83 5.18 -6.66
CA ASN A 85 3.10 6.33 -7.54
C ASN A 85 3.96 7.41 -6.86
N ARG A 86 3.69 7.68 -5.59
CA ARG A 86 4.46 8.66 -4.81
C ARG A 86 5.93 8.26 -4.70
N ILE A 87 6.22 7.01 -4.38
CA ILE A 87 7.59 6.53 -4.29
C ILE A 87 8.25 6.53 -5.69
N GLU A 88 7.54 6.12 -6.75
CA GLU A 88 8.07 6.23 -8.12
C GLU A 88 8.53 7.65 -8.45
N GLN A 89 7.72 8.66 -8.11
CA GLN A 89 8.08 10.06 -8.32
C GLN A 89 9.30 10.49 -7.50
N LEU A 90 9.45 10.01 -6.25
CA LEU A 90 10.63 10.29 -5.44
C LEU A 90 11.90 9.67 -6.05
N VAL A 91 11.80 8.46 -6.59
CA VAL A 91 12.89 7.78 -7.30
C VAL A 91 13.23 8.53 -8.60
N GLU A 92 12.24 8.92 -9.39
CA GLU A 92 12.47 9.69 -10.62
C GLU A 92 13.19 11.00 -10.36
N ASN A 93 12.84 11.68 -9.27
CA ASN A 93 13.44 12.95 -8.87
C ASN A 93 14.79 12.79 -8.14
N ASN A 94 15.32 11.58 -8.05
CA ASN A 94 16.55 11.23 -7.34
C ASN A 94 16.55 11.62 -5.84
N GLN A 95 15.37 11.72 -5.23
CA GLN A 95 15.21 12.02 -3.80
C GLN A 95 15.40 10.77 -2.93
N VAL A 96 15.12 9.59 -3.50
CA VAL A 96 15.31 8.28 -2.88
C VAL A 96 15.88 7.30 -3.91
N VAL A 97 16.47 6.20 -3.44
CA VAL A 97 17.08 5.19 -4.34
C VAL A 97 16.05 4.22 -4.87
N SER A 98 15.25 3.67 -3.99
CA SER A 98 14.15 2.74 -4.24
C SER A 98 13.22 2.80 -3.04
N GLY A 99 12.13 2.06 -3.03
CA GLY A 99 11.26 2.02 -1.86
C GLY A 99 10.31 0.85 -1.87
N VAL A 100 9.47 0.78 -0.86
CA VAL A 100 8.58 -0.36 -0.65
C VAL A 100 7.20 0.10 -0.21
N CYS A 101 6.16 -0.51 -0.75
CA CYS A 101 4.79 -0.42 -0.25
C CYS A 101 4.34 -1.77 0.29
N ILE A 102 3.87 -1.81 1.53
CA ILE A 102 3.41 -3.02 2.20
C ILE A 102 1.93 -2.86 2.55
N MET A 103 1.11 -3.85 2.19
CA MET A 103 -0.26 -3.93 2.67
C MET A 103 -0.44 -5.20 3.47
N ILE A 104 -1.02 -5.09 4.67
CA ILE A 104 -1.43 -6.23 5.49
C ILE A 104 -2.95 -6.16 5.70
N THR A 105 -3.65 -7.26 5.45
CA THR A 105 -5.10 -7.31 5.57
C THR A 105 -5.62 -8.71 5.85
N ASN A 106 -6.75 -8.80 6.54
CA ASN A 106 -7.57 -10.00 6.67
C ASN A 106 -8.87 -9.90 5.86
N ASP A 107 -9.01 -8.89 5.01
CA ASP A 107 -10.13 -8.81 4.09
C ASP A 107 -9.79 -9.47 2.76
N LYS A 108 -10.33 -10.69 2.56
CA LYS A 108 -10.10 -11.48 1.36
C LYS A 108 -10.46 -10.75 0.05
N PHE A 109 -11.27 -9.69 0.10
CA PHE A 109 -11.62 -8.94 -1.09
C PHE A 109 -10.39 -8.32 -1.76
N TYR A 110 -9.34 -7.96 -1.00
CA TYR A 110 -8.12 -7.38 -1.57
C TYR A 110 -7.33 -8.37 -2.44
N TRP A 111 -7.34 -9.67 -2.13
CA TRP A 111 -6.54 -10.65 -2.88
C TRP A 111 -7.35 -11.59 -3.78
N THR A 112 -8.66 -11.83 -3.50
CA THR A 112 -9.50 -12.67 -4.36
C THR A 112 -10.48 -11.90 -5.19
N GLY A 113 -10.79 -10.70 -4.80
CA GLY A 113 -11.83 -9.76 -5.14
C GLY A 113 -12.63 -10.01 -6.41
N ASN A 114 -13.94 -10.16 -6.25
CA ASN A 114 -14.87 -10.13 -7.38
C ASN A 114 -15.08 -8.69 -7.87
N TRP A 115 -13.99 -8.05 -8.25
CA TRP A 115 -14.06 -6.73 -8.85
C TRP A 115 -14.79 -6.83 -10.19
N LYS A 116 -15.94 -6.20 -10.29
CA LYS A 116 -16.62 -6.10 -11.58
C LYS A 116 -15.83 -5.17 -12.50
N ASN A 117 -15.59 -5.60 -13.73
CA ASN A 117 -14.80 -4.84 -14.70
C ASN A 117 -15.34 -3.44 -14.97
N ASN A 118 -16.63 -3.20 -14.72
CA ASN A 118 -17.29 -1.92 -14.86
C ASN A 118 -17.44 -1.15 -13.52
N SER A 119 -16.89 -1.66 -12.41
CA SER A 119 -16.91 -0.91 -11.15
C SER A 119 -15.97 0.27 -11.20
N LYS A 120 -16.36 1.37 -10.55
CA LYS A 120 -15.58 2.62 -10.55
C LYS A 120 -14.14 2.42 -10.09
N GLY A 121 -13.93 1.59 -9.08
CA GLY A 121 -12.62 1.31 -8.49
C GLY A 121 -11.82 0.21 -9.17
N TYR A 122 -12.34 -0.44 -10.21
CA TYR A 122 -11.67 -1.57 -10.87
C TYR A 122 -10.21 -1.31 -11.25
N PRO A 123 -9.80 -0.14 -11.75
CA PRO A 123 -8.40 0.14 -12.06
C PRO A 123 -7.47 0.08 -10.83
N PHE A 124 -8.01 0.34 -9.65
CA PHE A 124 -7.26 0.35 -8.38
C PHE A 124 -7.37 -0.96 -7.59
N ARG A 125 -7.80 -2.04 -8.23
CA ARG A 125 -7.83 -3.35 -7.60
C ARG A 125 -6.44 -3.81 -7.19
N THR A 126 -6.39 -4.61 -6.14
CA THR A 126 -5.12 -5.14 -5.60
C THR A 126 -5.08 -6.66 -5.62
N VAL A 127 -5.94 -7.30 -6.42
CA VAL A 127 -5.97 -8.77 -6.52
C VAL A 127 -4.65 -9.30 -7.08
N GLN A 128 -4.38 -10.57 -6.81
CA GLN A 128 -3.17 -11.22 -7.31
C GLN A 128 -3.08 -11.16 -8.84
N GLY A 129 -1.89 -10.88 -9.36
CA GLY A 129 -1.62 -10.83 -10.79
C GLY A 129 -0.66 -9.74 -11.21
N LYS A 130 -0.43 -9.66 -12.51
CA LYS A 130 0.41 -8.64 -13.12
C LYS A 130 -0.39 -7.40 -13.47
N TYR A 131 0.19 -6.25 -13.18
CA TYR A 131 -0.33 -4.93 -13.47
C TYR A 131 0.71 -4.19 -14.30
N LEU A 132 0.32 -3.83 -15.51
CA LEU A 132 1.19 -3.11 -16.42
C LEU A 132 1.19 -1.62 -16.08
N TYR A 133 2.30 -0.96 -16.40
CA TYR A 133 2.41 0.50 -16.32
C TYR A 133 1.29 1.21 -17.07
N GLY A 134 1.00 2.44 -16.70
CA GLY A 134 0.03 3.28 -17.39
C GLY A 134 -0.84 4.10 -16.46
N ASN A 135 -1.87 4.69 -17.05
CA ASN A 135 -2.76 5.60 -16.35
C ASN A 135 -3.84 4.87 -15.55
N LEU A 136 -3.83 5.05 -14.24
CA LEU A 136 -4.90 4.60 -13.34
C LEU A 136 -5.93 5.73 -13.15
N LYS A 137 -7.17 5.49 -13.57
CA LYS A 137 -8.28 6.45 -13.47
C LYS A 137 -9.55 5.75 -13.03
N TRP A 138 -10.37 6.44 -12.23
CA TRP A 138 -11.69 5.95 -11.87
C TRP A 138 -12.55 5.73 -13.11
N GLN A 139 -13.23 4.60 -13.17
CA GLN A 139 -14.19 4.35 -14.24
C GLN A 139 -15.52 5.05 -13.89
N HIS A 140 -16.02 5.86 -14.79
CA HIS A 140 -17.36 6.43 -14.71
C HIS A 140 -17.89 6.70 -16.12
N ASN A 141 -19.19 6.48 -16.29
CA ASN A 141 -19.82 6.53 -17.61
C ASN A 141 -20.38 7.93 -17.94
N ASP A 142 -20.60 8.77 -16.96
CA ASP A 142 -21.15 10.11 -17.15
C ASP A 142 -20.05 11.16 -17.06
N LEU A 143 -19.58 11.61 -18.21
CA LEU A 143 -18.54 12.64 -18.32
C LEU A 143 -19.06 14.04 -17.90
N ASN A 144 -20.38 14.25 -17.91
CA ASN A 144 -21.00 15.52 -17.57
C ASN A 144 -21.17 15.68 -16.06
N HIS A 145 -21.21 14.57 -15.33
CA HIS A 145 -21.36 14.59 -13.89
C HIS A 145 -20.31 13.73 -13.18
N ILE A 146 -19.14 14.34 -12.92
CA ILE A 146 -18.08 13.69 -12.14
C ILE A 146 -18.36 13.92 -10.64
N PRO A 147 -18.58 12.85 -9.85
CA PRO A 147 -18.80 12.98 -8.41
C PRO A 147 -17.67 13.72 -7.70
N LYS A 148 -18.00 14.54 -6.70
CA LYS A 148 -17.05 15.36 -5.95
C LYS A 148 -15.89 14.51 -5.37
N TRP A 149 -16.17 13.33 -4.88
CA TRP A 149 -15.16 12.45 -4.31
C TRP A 149 -14.16 11.93 -5.37
N ILE A 150 -14.57 11.70 -6.63
CA ILE A 150 -13.64 11.37 -7.73
C ILE A 150 -12.72 12.55 -8.03
N LYS A 151 -13.26 13.78 -8.02
CA LYS A 151 -12.44 14.99 -8.21
C LYS A 151 -11.38 15.16 -7.12
N GLN A 152 -11.66 14.70 -5.90
CA GLN A 152 -10.73 14.71 -4.77
C GLN A 152 -9.66 13.62 -4.86
N HIS A 153 -9.87 12.62 -5.72
CA HIS A 153 -8.96 11.48 -5.92
C HIS A 153 -8.60 11.39 -7.41
N PRO A 154 -7.80 12.33 -7.94
CA PRO A 154 -7.44 12.34 -9.36
C PRO A 154 -6.68 11.07 -9.75
N GLY A 155 -6.80 10.67 -11.01
CA GLY A 155 -5.99 9.60 -11.57
C GLY A 155 -4.50 10.00 -11.63
N PHE A 156 -3.64 9.00 -11.78
CA PHE A 156 -2.19 9.17 -11.90
C PHE A 156 -1.60 8.08 -12.80
N GLU A 157 -0.37 8.28 -13.20
CA GLU A 157 0.38 7.35 -14.04
C GLU A 157 1.32 6.51 -13.19
N ILE A 158 1.33 5.19 -13.41
CA ILE A 158 2.31 4.24 -12.88
C ILE A 158 3.34 3.98 -13.95
N LYS A 159 4.62 4.04 -13.60
CA LYS A 159 5.75 3.99 -14.52
C LYS A 159 6.29 2.58 -14.74
N ASN A 160 6.13 1.70 -13.76
CA ASN A 160 6.66 0.35 -13.80
C ASN A 160 5.54 -0.69 -13.81
N ASP A 161 5.86 -1.88 -14.31
CA ASP A 161 5.01 -3.05 -14.15
C ASP A 161 5.18 -3.62 -12.74
N TYR A 162 4.10 -4.08 -12.15
CA TYR A 162 4.12 -4.71 -10.83
C TYR A 162 3.44 -6.07 -10.85
N GLU A 163 3.97 -7.01 -10.09
CA GLU A 163 3.32 -8.28 -9.81
C GLU A 163 2.84 -8.31 -8.35
N PHE A 164 1.53 -8.41 -8.17
CA PHE A 164 0.93 -8.49 -6.85
C PHE A 164 0.85 -9.96 -6.43
N LEU A 165 1.74 -10.34 -5.52
CA LEU A 165 1.81 -11.68 -4.94
C LEU A 165 1.44 -11.60 -3.46
N TRP A 166 0.24 -12.06 -3.15
CA TRP A 166 -0.24 -12.11 -1.78
C TRP A 166 0.28 -13.36 -1.07
N CYS A 167 1.00 -13.15 0.03
CA CYS A 167 1.52 -14.21 0.88
C CYS A 167 0.74 -14.30 2.18
N ASP A 168 0.63 -15.51 2.75
CA ASP A 168 0.07 -15.70 4.09
C ASP A 168 1.01 -15.04 5.10
N PHE A 169 0.45 -14.20 5.96
CA PHE A 169 1.19 -13.51 7.01
C PHE A 169 1.00 -14.17 8.37
N CYS A 170 -0.24 -14.38 8.78
CA CYS A 170 -0.60 -15.19 9.96
C CYS A 170 -2.06 -15.62 9.87
N ASP A 171 -2.41 -16.63 10.64
CA ASP A 171 -3.80 -17.10 10.81
C ASP A 171 -4.09 -17.28 12.31
N THR A 172 -5.16 -16.64 12.78
CA THR A 172 -5.60 -16.78 14.17
C THR A 172 -6.52 -17.99 14.37
N GLY A 173 -6.90 -18.68 13.30
CA GLY A 173 -7.88 -19.77 13.32
C GLY A 173 -9.33 -19.33 13.42
N ASP A 174 -9.60 -18.03 13.57
CA ASP A 174 -10.94 -17.47 13.68
C ASP A 174 -11.56 -17.18 12.30
N LYS A 175 -12.87 -16.93 12.28
CA LYS A 175 -13.50 -16.35 11.10
C LYS A 175 -12.87 -14.99 10.77
N ASN A 176 -12.39 -14.80 9.54
CA ASN A 176 -11.56 -13.70 9.10
C ASN A 176 -10.19 -13.62 9.81
N GLY A 177 -9.69 -14.73 10.34
CA GLY A 177 -8.41 -14.81 11.07
C GLY A 177 -7.19 -14.87 10.16
N LEU A 178 -7.36 -15.27 8.90
CA LEU A 178 -6.27 -15.31 7.93
C LEU A 178 -5.89 -13.90 7.50
N PHE A 179 -4.66 -13.51 7.81
CA PHE A 179 -4.03 -12.29 7.32
C PHE A 179 -3.10 -12.62 6.16
N LYS A 180 -3.14 -11.78 5.15
CA LYS A 180 -2.16 -11.80 4.06
C LYS A 180 -1.40 -10.49 3.98
N SER A 181 -0.20 -10.58 3.47
CA SER A 181 0.65 -9.44 3.14
C SER A 181 0.88 -9.36 1.64
N LEU A 182 0.94 -8.13 1.14
CA LEU A 182 1.40 -7.79 -0.20
C LEU A 182 2.61 -6.88 -0.03
N PHE A 183 3.68 -7.21 -0.74
CA PHE A 183 4.93 -6.47 -0.71
C PHE A 183 5.25 -6.02 -2.14
N ILE A 184 5.36 -4.73 -2.35
CA ILE A 184 5.66 -4.13 -3.64
C ILE A 184 6.96 -3.33 -3.53
N GLU A 185 7.97 -3.79 -4.22
CA GLU A 185 9.23 -3.06 -4.35
C GLU A 185 9.13 -2.08 -5.53
N ILE A 186 9.47 -0.83 -5.28
CA ILE A 186 9.63 0.20 -6.30
C ILE A 186 11.11 0.24 -6.66
N PRO A 187 11.48 -0.16 -7.89
CA PRO A 187 12.87 -0.34 -8.25
C PRO A 187 13.62 0.99 -8.33
N GLN A 188 14.93 0.89 -8.20
CA GLN A 188 15.84 1.99 -8.50
C GLN A 188 15.68 2.42 -9.96
N LYS A 189 15.85 3.70 -10.22
CA LYS A 189 15.93 4.24 -11.57
C LYS A 189 17.05 3.54 -12.33
N THR A 190 16.71 2.82 -13.38
CA THR A 190 17.71 2.28 -14.28
C THR A 190 18.24 3.42 -15.14
N ASP A 191 19.52 3.74 -15.02
CA ASP A 191 20.18 4.58 -16.00
C ASP A 191 19.95 3.96 -17.37
N SER A 192 19.23 4.64 -18.24
CA SER A 192 19.10 4.27 -19.63
C SER A 192 20.50 4.40 -20.28
N LYS A 193 21.34 3.39 -20.05
CA LYS A 193 22.57 3.26 -20.82
C LYS A 193 22.15 3.04 -22.25
N HIS A 194 22.39 4.03 -23.06
CA HIS A 194 22.33 4.02 -24.49
C HIS A 194 22.67 2.64 -25.05
N VAL A 195 21.67 1.93 -25.56
CA VAL A 195 21.91 0.93 -26.60
C VAL A 195 22.19 1.76 -27.86
N LYS A 196 23.47 1.86 -28.16
CA LYS A 196 23.95 2.31 -29.46
C LYS A 196 23.79 1.19 -30.46
#